data_d386d6ffd2a2c82de48f783a185293b9
#
_entry.id   d386d6ffd2a2c82de48f783a185293b9
#
_cell.length_a   1.000
_cell.length_b   1.000
_cell.length_c   1.000
_cell.angle_alpha   90.00
_cell.angle_beta   90.00
_cell.angle_gamma   90.00
#
_symmetry.space_group_name_H-M   'P 1'
#
loop_
_entity.id
_entity.type
_entity.pdbx_description
1 polymer ?
#
loop_
_entity_poly.entity_id
_entity_poly.type
_entity_poly.pdbx_seq_one_letter_code
_entity_poly.pdbx_strand_id
1 'polypeptide(L)'
;MDTLKTVMVPINKEGHLFIAIFAIVALALFILAGPFLGWIGVILTAWCVYFFRDPDRFVPTRDGVIVSPADGVVQLIERAVPPEELGLGNDPMLRISVFLNVFNVHVNRIPLGGKVVKTVYRPGKFLNAALDKASEENERQAVHVQTEDGKDIVFVQIAGLVARRIVCHLSDGQEVKTGERFGLIRFGSRTDIYLPEGVEPLVGVGQNMIGGETVIADLKAENETPLAVEVR
;
A
#
# COMPACT_ATOMS: atom_id res chain seq x y z
N MET A 1 -27.46 6.35 3.30
CA MET A 1 -26.16 5.81 3.74
C MET A 1 -26.33 5.37 5.18
N ASP A 2 -26.05 4.11 5.48
CA ASP A 2 -26.33 3.57 6.82
C ASP A 2 -25.24 4.04 7.78
N THR A 3 -25.59 4.87 8.75
CA THR A 3 -24.66 5.53 9.69
C THR A 3 -23.82 4.49 10.48
N LEU A 4 -24.35 3.28 10.69
CA LEU A 4 -23.61 2.20 11.33
C LEU A 4 -22.42 1.70 10.47
N LYS A 5 -22.56 1.67 9.14
CA LYS A 5 -21.50 1.25 8.22
C LYS A 5 -20.34 2.26 8.12
N THR A 6 -20.58 3.52 8.44
CA THR A 6 -19.52 4.55 8.47
C THR A 6 -18.69 4.47 9.75
N VAL A 7 -19.24 3.91 10.84
CA VAL A 7 -18.55 3.80 12.14
C VAL A 7 -17.90 2.42 12.31
N MET A 8 -18.56 1.35 11.85
CA MET A 8 -18.04 -0.02 11.94
C MET A 8 -17.24 -0.38 10.70
N VAL A 9 -15.94 -0.09 10.73
CA VAL A 9 -15.02 -0.46 9.66
C VAL A 9 -14.73 -1.97 9.73
N PRO A 10 -14.90 -2.72 8.63
CA PRO A 10 -14.55 -4.13 8.57
C PRO A 10 -13.09 -4.40 8.98
N ILE A 11 -12.83 -5.57 9.51
CA ILE A 11 -11.47 -6.03 9.85
C ILE A 11 -11.01 -7.01 8.79
N ASN A 12 -9.82 -6.82 8.27
CA ASN A 12 -9.22 -7.73 7.31
C ASN A 12 -8.99 -9.10 7.94
N LYS A 13 -9.28 -10.17 7.18
CA LYS A 13 -9.16 -11.57 7.63
C LYS A 13 -7.77 -11.91 8.18
N GLU A 14 -6.72 -11.29 7.63
CA GLU A 14 -5.34 -11.48 8.06
C GLU A 14 -5.07 -10.97 9.48
N GLY A 15 -5.96 -10.14 10.04
CA GLY A 15 -5.87 -9.62 11.39
C GLY A 15 -6.47 -10.53 12.47
N HIS A 16 -7.42 -11.40 12.13
CA HIS A 16 -8.21 -12.14 13.12
C HIS A 16 -7.35 -12.96 14.09
N LEU A 17 -6.35 -13.68 13.57
CA LEU A 17 -5.43 -14.47 14.41
C LEU A 17 -4.63 -13.59 15.38
N PHE A 18 -4.11 -12.45 14.89
CA PHE A 18 -3.33 -11.53 15.73
C PHE A 18 -4.18 -10.91 16.82
N ILE A 19 -5.40 -10.45 16.48
CA ILE A 19 -6.35 -9.88 17.44
C ILE A 19 -6.68 -10.91 18.53
N ALA A 20 -6.92 -12.17 18.13
CA ALA A 20 -7.17 -13.25 19.09
C ALA A 20 -5.98 -13.49 20.03
N ILE A 21 -4.76 -13.52 19.50
CA ILE A 21 -3.54 -13.68 20.29
C ILE A 21 -3.40 -12.51 21.29
N PHE A 22 -3.54 -11.26 20.83
CA PHE A 22 -3.43 -10.09 21.69
C PHE A 22 -4.50 -10.09 22.78
N ALA A 23 -5.74 -10.48 22.46
CA ALA A 23 -6.84 -10.59 23.43
C ALA A 23 -6.57 -11.67 24.51
N ILE A 24 -6.05 -12.84 24.10
CA ILE A 24 -5.68 -13.91 25.04
C ILE A 24 -4.54 -13.44 25.95
N VAL A 25 -3.51 -12.78 25.40
CA VAL A 25 -2.41 -12.23 26.18
C VAL A 25 -2.90 -11.17 27.16
N ALA A 26 -3.81 -10.28 26.72
CA ALA A 26 -4.41 -9.27 27.61
C ALA A 26 -5.14 -9.93 28.79
N LEU A 27 -5.93 -10.97 28.54
CA LEU A 27 -6.61 -11.73 29.59
C LEU A 27 -5.63 -12.40 30.55
N ALA A 28 -4.59 -13.04 30.02
CA ALA A 28 -3.53 -13.65 30.84
C ALA A 28 -2.81 -12.61 31.71
N LEU A 29 -2.52 -11.42 31.18
CA LEU A 29 -1.93 -10.32 31.94
C LEU A 29 -2.84 -9.85 33.09
N PHE A 30 -4.15 -9.79 32.89
CA PHE A 30 -5.09 -9.47 33.97
C PHE A 30 -5.03 -10.48 35.10
N ILE A 31 -4.97 -11.77 34.76
CA ILE A 31 -5.01 -12.87 35.75
C ILE A 31 -3.67 -13.02 36.48
N LEU A 32 -2.56 -12.95 35.77
CA LEU A 32 -1.24 -13.33 36.28
C LEU A 32 -0.41 -12.14 36.76
N ALA A 33 -0.61 -10.94 36.18
CA ALA A 33 0.22 -9.77 36.41
C ALA A 33 -0.53 -8.52 36.94
N GLY A 34 -1.86 -8.65 37.09
CA GLY A 34 -2.70 -7.61 37.66
C GLY A 34 -3.29 -6.62 36.65
N PRO A 35 -4.21 -5.75 37.11
CA PRO A 35 -5.05 -4.93 36.23
C PRO A 35 -4.25 -3.91 35.41
N PHE A 36 -3.16 -3.37 35.91
CA PHE A 36 -2.37 -2.38 35.16
C PHE A 36 -1.83 -2.96 33.85
N LEU A 37 -1.16 -4.12 33.91
CA LEU A 37 -0.65 -4.78 32.70
C LEU A 37 -1.75 -5.33 31.81
N GLY A 38 -2.86 -5.77 32.41
CA GLY A 38 -4.06 -6.18 31.67
C GLY A 38 -4.61 -5.04 30.81
N TRP A 39 -4.73 -3.82 31.31
CA TRP A 39 -5.18 -2.66 30.55
C TRP A 39 -4.22 -2.28 29.42
N ILE A 40 -2.91 -2.42 29.62
CA ILE A 40 -1.92 -2.26 28.51
C ILE A 40 -2.22 -3.28 27.41
N GLY A 41 -2.48 -4.55 27.79
CA GLY A 41 -2.88 -5.59 26.83
C GLY A 41 -4.16 -5.24 26.03
N VAL A 42 -5.17 -4.65 26.69
CA VAL A 42 -6.40 -4.18 26.03
C VAL A 42 -6.11 -3.07 25.03
N ILE A 43 -5.29 -2.08 25.41
CA ILE A 43 -4.91 -0.98 24.51
C ILE A 43 -4.18 -1.52 23.27
N LEU A 44 -3.24 -2.46 23.46
CA LEU A 44 -2.52 -3.09 22.35
C LEU A 44 -3.46 -3.94 21.46
N THR A 45 -4.45 -4.61 22.05
CA THR A 45 -5.49 -5.33 21.29
C THR A 45 -6.33 -4.37 20.46
N ALA A 46 -6.77 -3.26 21.03
CA ALA A 46 -7.52 -2.23 20.33
C ALA A 46 -6.70 -1.62 19.18
N TRP A 47 -5.40 -1.36 19.40
CA TRP A 47 -4.50 -0.92 18.33
C TRP A 47 -4.35 -1.98 17.24
N CYS A 48 -4.26 -3.25 17.58
CA CYS A 48 -4.20 -4.34 16.61
C CYS A 48 -5.47 -4.39 15.74
N VAL A 49 -6.66 -4.23 16.34
CA VAL A 49 -7.94 -4.09 15.62
C VAL A 49 -7.90 -2.89 14.67
N TYR A 50 -7.45 -1.74 15.14
CA TYR A 50 -7.32 -0.52 14.35
C TYR A 50 -6.34 -0.69 13.18
N PHE A 51 -5.22 -1.37 13.39
CA PHE A 51 -4.22 -1.65 12.37
C PHE A 51 -4.79 -2.48 11.21
N PHE A 52 -5.57 -3.52 11.51
CA PHE A 52 -6.14 -4.41 10.51
C PHE A 52 -7.50 -3.96 9.96
N ARG A 53 -7.90 -2.70 10.19
CA ARG A 53 -9.12 -2.16 9.59
C ARG A 53 -9.03 -2.14 8.06
N ASP A 54 -10.14 -2.44 7.41
CA ASP A 54 -10.26 -2.52 5.95
C ASP A 54 -11.49 -1.76 5.45
N PRO A 55 -11.45 -0.41 5.47
CA PRO A 55 -12.59 0.42 5.07
C PRO A 55 -12.93 0.24 3.59
N ASP A 56 -14.20 0.38 3.26
CA ASP A 56 -14.61 0.58 1.88
C ASP A 56 -14.06 1.91 1.36
N ARG A 57 -13.80 1.98 0.04
CA ARG A 57 -13.20 3.15 -0.62
C ARG A 57 -14.07 3.61 -1.79
N PHE A 58 -14.13 4.91 -1.96
CA PHE A 58 -14.83 5.54 -3.09
C PHE A 58 -13.84 5.75 -4.24
N VAL A 59 -13.76 4.76 -5.10
CA VAL A 59 -12.79 4.71 -6.20
C VAL A 59 -13.29 5.55 -7.38
N PRO A 60 -12.47 6.48 -7.92
CA PRO A 60 -12.79 7.16 -9.17
C PRO A 60 -13.00 6.17 -10.30
N THR A 61 -14.06 6.38 -11.11
CA THR A 61 -14.43 5.47 -12.22
C THR A 61 -14.03 6.00 -13.59
N ARG A 62 -13.40 7.20 -13.66
CA ARG A 62 -12.92 7.77 -14.93
C ARG A 62 -11.73 6.95 -15.45
N ASP A 63 -11.79 6.57 -16.72
CA ASP A 63 -10.72 5.82 -17.37
C ASP A 63 -9.41 6.61 -17.41
N GLY A 64 -8.30 5.90 -17.21
CA GLY A 64 -6.96 6.47 -17.23
C GLY A 64 -6.51 7.09 -15.90
N VAL A 65 -7.40 7.21 -14.92
CA VAL A 65 -7.06 7.73 -13.60
C VAL A 65 -6.30 6.67 -12.79
N ILE A 66 -5.12 7.03 -12.32
CA ILE A 66 -4.28 6.21 -11.46
C ILE A 66 -4.47 6.65 -10.02
N VAL A 67 -4.85 5.72 -9.14
CA VAL A 67 -5.05 6.00 -7.72
C VAL A 67 -3.89 5.49 -6.87
N SER A 68 -3.74 6.06 -5.67
CA SER A 68 -2.74 5.58 -4.72
C SER A 68 -2.96 4.10 -4.36
N PRO A 69 -1.91 3.26 -4.40
CA PRO A 69 -2.02 1.86 -4.01
C PRO A 69 -2.13 1.65 -2.50
N ALA A 70 -1.87 2.68 -1.69
CA ALA A 70 -1.83 2.58 -0.24
C ALA A 70 -2.22 3.88 0.46
N ASP A 71 -2.64 3.77 1.72
CA ASP A 71 -2.71 4.91 2.64
C ASP A 71 -1.30 5.25 3.13
N GLY A 72 -0.97 6.54 3.24
CA GLY A 72 0.33 6.95 3.73
C GLY A 72 0.70 8.37 3.34
N VAL A 73 1.99 8.64 3.30
CA VAL A 73 2.55 9.93 2.90
C VAL A 73 3.47 9.73 1.70
N VAL A 74 3.36 10.58 0.69
CA VAL A 74 4.32 10.61 -0.43
C VAL A 74 5.68 10.99 0.13
N GLN A 75 6.62 10.04 0.08
CA GLN A 75 7.96 10.24 0.61
C GLN A 75 8.93 10.72 -0.47
N LEU A 76 8.76 10.21 -1.69
CA LEU A 76 9.70 10.42 -2.77
C LEU A 76 8.98 10.40 -4.13
N ILE A 77 9.39 11.27 -5.04
CA ILE A 77 9.01 11.26 -6.45
C ILE A 77 10.29 11.44 -7.26
N GLU A 78 10.67 10.42 -8.03
CA GLU A 78 11.90 10.44 -8.82
C GLU A 78 11.82 9.48 -10.01
N ARG A 79 12.79 9.56 -10.93
CA ARG A 79 12.95 8.53 -11.96
C ARG A 79 13.83 7.39 -11.45
N ALA A 80 13.32 6.17 -11.56
CA ALA A 80 14.04 4.96 -11.14
C ALA A 80 13.73 3.80 -12.09
N VAL A 81 14.67 2.89 -12.22
CA VAL A 81 14.50 1.66 -13.02
C VAL A 81 13.54 0.73 -12.26
N PRO A 82 12.49 0.20 -12.93
CA PRO A 82 11.62 -0.81 -12.32
C PRO A 82 12.42 -2.06 -11.89
N PRO A 83 11.89 -2.85 -10.94
CA PRO A 83 12.56 -4.08 -10.52
C PRO A 83 12.94 -4.99 -11.69
N GLU A 84 14.24 -5.37 -11.79
CA GLU A 84 14.81 -6.17 -12.87
C GLU A 84 14.08 -7.50 -13.09
N GLU A 85 13.55 -8.08 -12.00
CA GLU A 85 12.81 -9.33 -12.00
C GLU A 85 11.52 -9.30 -12.84
N LEU A 86 11.00 -8.12 -13.15
CA LEU A 86 9.83 -7.97 -14.02
C LEU A 86 10.17 -8.06 -15.51
N GLY A 87 11.42 -7.75 -15.89
CA GLY A 87 11.90 -7.87 -17.26
C GLY A 87 11.47 -6.73 -18.18
N LEU A 88 11.20 -5.53 -17.62
CA LEU A 88 10.77 -4.33 -18.35
C LEU A 88 11.91 -3.52 -18.96
N GLY A 89 13.15 -4.01 -18.86
CA GLY A 89 14.34 -3.28 -19.32
C GLY A 89 14.92 -2.35 -18.26
N ASN A 90 15.80 -1.43 -18.70
CA ASN A 90 16.53 -0.53 -17.79
C ASN A 90 16.12 0.95 -17.97
N ASP A 91 15.04 1.22 -18.68
CA ASP A 91 14.56 2.59 -18.87
C ASP A 91 13.91 3.11 -17.58
N PRO A 92 14.34 4.29 -17.09
CA PRO A 92 13.78 4.83 -15.86
C PRO A 92 12.33 5.28 -16.05
N MET A 93 11.43 4.79 -15.19
CA MET A 93 10.04 5.24 -15.05
C MET A 93 9.92 6.24 -13.90
N LEU A 94 8.89 7.09 -13.91
CA LEU A 94 8.57 7.95 -12.77
C LEU A 94 8.08 7.12 -11.61
N ARG A 95 8.82 7.10 -10.51
CA ARG A 95 8.46 6.39 -9.28
C ARG A 95 7.88 7.34 -8.24
N ILE A 96 6.72 6.99 -7.70
CA ILE A 96 6.13 7.62 -6.52
C ILE A 96 6.18 6.62 -5.38
N SER A 97 6.81 7.00 -4.26
CA SER A 97 6.93 6.15 -3.07
C SER A 97 6.01 6.65 -1.97
N VAL A 98 5.12 5.79 -1.50
CA VAL A 98 4.18 6.07 -0.41
C VAL A 98 4.59 5.29 0.83
N PHE A 99 4.90 6.01 1.92
CA PHE A 99 5.28 5.43 3.21
C PHE A 99 4.04 5.24 4.10
N LEU A 100 3.84 4.02 4.58
CA LEU A 100 2.76 3.64 5.49
C LEU A 100 3.29 3.57 6.92
N ASN A 101 2.85 4.47 7.79
CA ASN A 101 3.13 4.37 9.22
C ASN A 101 2.15 3.39 9.89
N VAL A 102 2.47 2.96 11.12
CA VAL A 102 1.70 1.93 11.85
C VAL A 102 0.26 2.31 12.22
N PHE A 103 -0.19 3.52 11.91
CA PHE A 103 -1.56 4.00 12.11
C PHE A 103 -2.35 4.10 10.79
N ASN A 104 -1.70 3.94 9.63
CA ASN A 104 -2.37 3.92 8.34
C ASN A 104 -3.13 2.60 8.12
N VAL A 105 -4.02 2.56 7.12
CA VAL A 105 -4.58 1.31 6.60
C VAL A 105 -3.51 0.62 5.79
N HIS A 106 -3.28 -0.68 6.08
CA HIS A 106 -2.21 -1.44 5.42
C HIS A 106 -2.70 -2.34 4.28
N VAL A 107 -4.01 -2.33 4.01
CA VAL A 107 -4.58 -2.99 2.82
C VAL A 107 -4.17 -2.22 1.58
N ASN A 108 -3.56 -2.91 0.62
CA ASN A 108 -3.13 -2.33 -0.63
C ASN A 108 -4.16 -2.57 -1.74
N ARG A 109 -4.25 -1.61 -2.66
CA ARG A 109 -5.24 -1.57 -3.73
C ARG A 109 -4.59 -1.38 -5.09
N ILE A 110 -5.22 -1.95 -6.11
CA ILE A 110 -4.80 -1.83 -7.50
C ILE A 110 -4.83 -0.36 -7.91
N PRO A 111 -3.71 0.21 -8.35
CA PRO A 111 -3.66 1.63 -8.72
C PRO A 111 -4.36 1.93 -10.04
N LEU A 112 -4.32 1.00 -10.99
CA LEU A 112 -5.03 1.08 -12.27
C LEU A 112 -5.39 -0.32 -12.75
N GLY A 113 -6.61 -0.49 -13.26
CA GLY A 113 -7.11 -1.75 -13.81
C GLY A 113 -6.40 -2.17 -15.08
N GLY A 114 -6.39 -3.48 -15.33
CA GLY A 114 -5.76 -4.10 -16.47
C GLY A 114 -5.50 -5.59 -16.23
N LYS A 115 -4.59 -6.16 -17.00
CA LYS A 115 -4.17 -7.55 -16.86
C LYS A 115 -2.85 -7.65 -16.11
N VAL A 116 -2.79 -8.46 -15.07
CA VAL A 116 -1.55 -8.80 -14.37
C VAL A 116 -0.66 -9.61 -15.33
N VAL A 117 0.44 -9.02 -15.76
CA VAL A 117 1.39 -9.66 -16.66
C VAL A 117 2.33 -10.55 -15.86
N LYS A 118 2.81 -10.04 -14.72
CA LYS A 118 3.80 -10.75 -13.90
C LYS A 118 3.74 -10.32 -12.44
N THR A 119 3.89 -11.29 -11.55
CA THR A 119 4.07 -11.08 -10.13
C THR A 119 5.36 -11.76 -9.67
N VAL A 120 6.22 -11.07 -8.92
CA VAL A 120 7.47 -11.65 -8.44
C VAL A 120 7.69 -11.28 -6.99
N TYR A 121 7.82 -12.30 -6.15
CA TYR A 121 8.24 -12.16 -4.77
C TYR A 121 9.75 -12.33 -4.65
N ARG A 122 10.41 -11.38 -3.97
CA ARG A 122 11.84 -11.44 -3.66
C ARG A 122 12.05 -11.37 -2.16
N PRO A 123 12.59 -12.43 -1.54
CA PRO A 123 13.00 -12.37 -0.14
C PRO A 123 14.14 -11.37 0.02
N GLY A 124 14.20 -10.70 1.16
CA GLY A 124 15.21 -9.68 1.40
C GLY A 124 15.44 -9.39 2.88
N LYS A 125 16.12 -8.29 3.15
CA LYS A 125 16.35 -7.75 4.49
C LYS A 125 15.09 -7.01 4.98
N PHE A 126 15.11 -6.58 6.24
CA PHE A 126 14.07 -5.77 6.87
C PHE A 126 14.69 -4.45 7.37
N LEU A 127 15.21 -3.66 6.43
CA LEU A 127 15.70 -2.32 6.72
C LEU A 127 14.54 -1.36 6.91
N ASN A 128 14.81 -0.19 7.50
CA ASN A 128 13.79 0.85 7.59
C ASN A 128 13.27 1.21 6.18
N ALA A 129 11.97 1.03 5.94
CA ALA A 129 11.35 1.27 4.63
C ALA A 129 11.47 2.73 4.15
N ALA A 130 11.78 3.67 5.05
CA ALA A 130 12.04 5.07 4.71
C ALA A 130 13.40 5.29 4.02
N LEU A 131 14.29 4.31 3.98
CA LEU A 131 15.60 4.42 3.33
C LEU A 131 15.47 4.03 1.85
N ASP A 132 16.20 4.74 0.94
CA ASP A 132 16.19 4.44 -0.51
C ASP A 132 16.65 3.01 -0.81
N LYS A 133 17.67 2.52 -0.08
CA LYS A 133 18.17 1.15 -0.18
C LYS A 133 17.11 0.08 0.16
N ALA A 134 16.02 0.45 0.84
CA ALA A 134 14.95 -0.49 1.15
C ALA A 134 14.25 -1.02 -0.11
N SER A 135 14.18 -0.24 -1.19
CA SER A 135 13.62 -0.71 -2.46
C SER A 135 14.39 -1.87 -3.08
N GLU A 136 15.71 -1.93 -2.85
CA GLU A 136 16.59 -2.92 -3.46
C GLU A 136 16.86 -4.11 -2.55
N GLU A 137 17.03 -3.87 -1.24
CA GLU A 137 17.52 -4.88 -0.30
C GLU A 137 16.41 -5.55 0.53
N ASN A 138 15.25 -4.91 0.72
CA ASN A 138 14.17 -5.44 1.53
C ASN A 138 13.34 -6.51 0.81
N GLU A 139 12.68 -7.35 1.63
CA GLU A 139 11.61 -8.22 1.15
C GLU A 139 10.60 -7.40 0.35
N ARG A 140 10.31 -7.82 -0.87
CA ARG A 140 9.40 -7.12 -1.77
C ARG A 140 8.56 -8.04 -2.64
N GLN A 141 7.38 -7.55 -3.01
CA GLN A 141 6.49 -8.14 -4.00
C GLN A 141 6.29 -7.13 -5.12
N ALA A 142 6.84 -7.41 -6.28
CA ALA A 142 6.66 -6.59 -7.47
C ALA A 142 5.49 -7.14 -8.31
N VAL A 143 4.68 -6.24 -8.86
CA VAL A 143 3.55 -6.55 -9.72
C VAL A 143 3.60 -5.66 -10.95
N HIS A 144 3.50 -6.28 -12.12
CA HIS A 144 3.37 -5.61 -13.41
C HIS A 144 1.96 -5.81 -13.94
N VAL A 145 1.26 -4.73 -14.18
CA VAL A 145 -0.07 -4.70 -14.81
C VAL A 145 0.03 -3.97 -16.14
N GLN A 146 -0.57 -4.52 -17.17
CA GLN A 146 -0.71 -3.88 -18.47
C GLN A 146 -2.17 -3.50 -18.71
N THR A 147 -2.40 -2.25 -19.12
CA THR A 147 -3.71 -1.75 -19.49
C THR A 147 -4.16 -2.30 -20.85
N GLU A 148 -5.43 -2.15 -21.22
CA GLU A 148 -5.96 -2.58 -22.52
C GLU A 148 -5.26 -1.88 -23.70
N ASP A 149 -4.84 -0.64 -23.53
CA ASP A 149 -4.09 0.17 -24.51
C ASP A 149 -2.56 -0.08 -24.46
N GLY A 150 -2.12 -1.13 -23.72
CA GLY A 150 -0.74 -1.60 -23.73
C GLY A 150 0.23 -0.78 -22.87
N LYS A 151 -0.24 0.09 -21.98
CA LYS A 151 0.61 0.84 -21.05
C LYS A 151 0.97 -0.02 -19.85
N ASP A 152 2.24 0.02 -19.47
CA ASP A 152 2.77 -0.74 -18.34
C ASP A 152 2.73 0.09 -17.06
N ILE A 153 2.19 -0.50 -15.99
CA ILE A 153 2.18 0.05 -14.63
C ILE A 153 2.81 -0.98 -13.70
N VAL A 154 3.75 -0.53 -12.90
CA VAL A 154 4.38 -1.39 -11.90
C VAL A 154 4.09 -0.85 -10.52
N PHE A 155 3.76 -1.72 -9.59
CA PHE A 155 3.69 -1.38 -8.18
C PHE A 155 4.36 -2.44 -7.33
N VAL A 156 5.01 -1.98 -6.25
CA VAL A 156 5.88 -2.82 -5.43
C VAL A 156 5.51 -2.65 -3.97
N GLN A 157 5.16 -3.74 -3.32
CA GLN A 157 5.04 -3.79 -1.86
C GLN A 157 6.44 -4.02 -1.29
N ILE A 158 6.87 -3.20 -0.33
CA ILE A 158 8.20 -3.27 0.29
C ILE A 158 8.01 -3.36 1.80
N ALA A 159 8.52 -4.45 2.40
CA ALA A 159 8.48 -4.65 3.83
C ALA A 159 9.44 -3.69 4.55
N GLY A 160 9.05 -3.21 5.73
CA GLY A 160 9.90 -2.38 6.59
C GLY A 160 10.52 -3.16 7.74
N LEU A 161 11.15 -2.44 8.68
CA LEU A 161 11.91 -3.00 9.81
C LEU A 161 11.10 -3.96 10.71
N VAL A 162 9.82 -3.67 10.90
CA VAL A 162 8.91 -4.46 11.75
C VAL A 162 8.03 -5.39 10.91
N ALA A 163 7.86 -5.05 9.63
CA ALA A 163 7.11 -5.86 8.66
C ALA A 163 7.83 -7.16 8.38
N ARG A 164 7.20 -8.28 8.73
CA ARG A 164 7.78 -9.62 8.49
C ARG A 164 7.01 -10.43 7.46
N ARG A 165 6.02 -9.83 6.78
CA ARG A 165 5.28 -10.53 5.74
C ARG A 165 4.50 -9.59 4.82
N ILE A 166 4.73 -9.74 3.55
CA ILE A 166 3.90 -9.22 2.47
C ILE A 166 2.85 -10.28 2.14
N VAL A 167 1.59 -9.86 1.99
CA VAL A 167 0.50 -10.69 1.48
C VAL A 167 0.06 -10.10 0.15
N CYS A 168 0.12 -10.91 -0.90
CA CYS A 168 -0.36 -10.59 -2.23
C CYS A 168 -1.24 -11.73 -2.73
N HIS A 169 -2.41 -11.42 -3.26
CA HIS A 169 -3.39 -12.40 -3.75
C HIS A 169 -3.48 -12.42 -5.28
N LEU A 170 -2.59 -11.70 -5.96
CA LEU A 170 -2.56 -11.64 -7.42
C LEU A 170 -1.84 -12.85 -8.02
N SER A 171 -2.28 -13.18 -9.23
CA SER A 171 -1.66 -14.22 -10.06
C SER A 171 -1.46 -13.70 -11.47
N ASP A 172 -0.43 -14.21 -12.15
CA ASP A 172 -0.18 -13.87 -13.56
C ASP A 172 -1.39 -14.23 -14.43
N GLY A 173 -1.74 -13.33 -15.35
CA GLY A 173 -2.88 -13.47 -16.24
C GLY A 173 -4.22 -13.01 -15.65
N GLN A 174 -4.29 -12.63 -14.38
CA GLN A 174 -5.52 -12.17 -13.74
C GLN A 174 -5.93 -10.78 -14.25
N GLU A 175 -7.22 -10.59 -14.55
CA GLU A 175 -7.82 -9.26 -14.77
C GLU A 175 -8.12 -8.61 -13.43
N VAL A 176 -7.78 -7.32 -13.29
CA VAL A 176 -7.95 -6.54 -12.07
C VAL A 176 -8.57 -5.18 -12.36
N LYS A 177 -9.28 -4.63 -11.38
CA LYS A 177 -9.94 -3.32 -11.47
C LYS A 177 -9.25 -2.30 -10.57
N THR A 178 -9.24 -1.04 -11.00
CA THR A 178 -8.76 0.09 -10.18
C THR A 178 -9.44 0.08 -8.80
N GLY A 179 -8.66 0.27 -7.74
CA GLY A 179 -9.13 0.30 -6.36
C GLY A 179 -9.44 -1.07 -5.73
N GLU A 180 -9.35 -2.18 -6.49
CA GLU A 180 -9.53 -3.54 -5.98
C GLU A 180 -8.47 -3.88 -4.92
N ARG A 181 -8.88 -4.56 -3.83
CA ARG A 181 -7.94 -5.04 -2.80
C ARG A 181 -7.08 -6.16 -3.36
N PHE A 182 -5.75 -6.04 -3.26
CA PHE A 182 -4.87 -7.12 -3.75
C PHE A 182 -3.96 -7.73 -2.69
N GLY A 183 -3.83 -7.08 -1.54
CA GLY A 183 -2.95 -7.58 -0.51
C GLY A 183 -2.83 -6.64 0.67
N LEU A 184 -1.86 -6.89 1.51
CA LEU A 184 -1.47 -6.00 2.60
C LEU A 184 -0.01 -6.24 3.01
N ILE A 185 0.60 -5.24 3.67
CA ILE A 185 1.93 -5.37 4.26
C ILE A 185 1.78 -5.20 5.77
N ARG A 186 2.33 -6.14 6.57
CA ARG A 186 2.19 -6.08 8.03
C ARG A 186 3.28 -5.20 8.66
N PHE A 187 2.88 -4.19 9.45
CA PHE A 187 3.70 -3.37 10.35
C PHE A 187 4.81 -2.51 9.72
N GLY A 188 4.43 -1.32 9.25
CA GLY A 188 5.34 -0.28 8.75
C GLY A 188 6.02 -0.67 7.44
N SER A 189 5.68 0.03 6.37
CA SER A 189 5.99 -0.41 5.02
C SER A 189 6.05 0.75 4.04
N ARG A 190 6.41 0.46 2.81
CA ARG A 190 6.37 1.37 1.69
C ARG A 190 5.75 0.68 0.48
N THR A 191 5.05 1.44 -0.32
CA THR A 191 4.58 0.99 -1.63
C THR A 191 5.12 1.95 -2.67
N ASP A 192 5.85 1.42 -3.65
CA ASP A 192 6.31 2.18 -4.80
C ASP A 192 5.36 1.93 -5.98
N ILE A 193 5.06 2.98 -6.74
CA ILE A 193 4.38 2.87 -8.03
C ILE A 193 5.21 3.52 -9.10
N TYR A 194 5.36 2.83 -10.24
CA TYR A 194 6.08 3.30 -11.41
C TYR A 194 5.06 3.60 -12.51
N LEU A 195 5.10 4.83 -13.00
CA LEU A 195 4.18 5.36 -13.99
C LEU A 195 4.78 5.24 -15.40
N PRO A 196 3.95 5.04 -16.42
CA PRO A 196 4.38 5.04 -17.82
C PRO A 196 5.08 6.33 -18.21
N GLU A 197 5.87 6.29 -19.29
CA GLU A 197 6.52 7.47 -19.83
C GLU A 197 5.50 8.55 -20.25
N GLY A 198 5.85 9.81 -20.00
CA GLY A 198 5.03 10.98 -20.33
C GLY A 198 3.88 11.25 -19.36
N VAL A 199 3.76 10.49 -18.27
CA VAL A 199 2.76 10.72 -17.24
C VAL A 199 3.37 11.52 -16.09
N GLU A 200 2.75 12.66 -15.76
CA GLU A 200 3.19 13.55 -14.68
C GLU A 200 2.40 13.27 -13.39
N PRO A 201 3.04 13.47 -12.22
CA PRO A 201 2.40 13.22 -10.94
C PRO A 201 1.43 14.38 -10.59
N LEU A 202 0.23 14.04 -10.13
CA LEU A 202 -0.77 14.99 -9.59
C LEU A 202 -0.67 15.13 -8.07
N VAL A 203 0.46 14.74 -7.50
CA VAL A 203 0.72 14.77 -6.04
C VAL A 203 2.15 15.24 -5.79
N GLY A 204 2.40 15.72 -4.58
CA GLY A 204 3.72 16.19 -4.16
C GLY A 204 4.24 15.48 -2.93
N VAL A 205 5.55 15.56 -2.72
CA VAL A 205 6.21 15.03 -1.53
C VAL A 205 5.64 15.66 -0.26
N GLY A 206 5.33 14.83 0.75
CA GLY A 206 4.69 15.23 2.01
C GLY A 206 3.17 15.15 2.00
N GLN A 207 2.52 14.94 0.87
CA GLN A 207 1.07 14.85 0.76
C GLN A 207 0.55 13.51 1.30
N ASN A 208 -0.57 13.56 2.04
CA ASN A 208 -1.25 12.36 2.52
C ASN A 208 -2.06 11.71 1.40
N MET A 209 -1.97 10.38 1.35
CA MET A 209 -2.64 9.52 0.39
C MET A 209 -3.70 8.65 1.06
N ILE A 210 -4.81 8.44 0.37
CA ILE A 210 -5.84 7.45 0.71
C ILE A 210 -5.85 6.42 -0.41
N GLY A 211 -5.49 5.18 -0.07
CA GLY A 211 -5.41 4.07 -1.03
C GLY A 211 -6.74 3.78 -1.71
N GLY A 212 -6.74 3.75 -3.03
CA GLY A 212 -7.93 3.56 -3.87
C GLY A 212 -8.76 4.83 -4.12
N GLU A 213 -8.47 5.97 -3.46
CA GLU A 213 -9.25 7.20 -3.61
C GLU A 213 -8.42 8.38 -4.13
N THR A 214 -7.21 8.59 -3.58
CA THR A 214 -6.38 9.72 -4.00
C THR A 214 -5.86 9.49 -5.41
N VAL A 215 -6.21 10.37 -6.34
CA VAL A 215 -5.69 10.37 -7.70
C VAL A 215 -4.24 10.86 -7.67
N ILE A 216 -3.33 10.04 -8.18
CA ILE A 216 -1.89 10.32 -8.19
C ILE A 216 -1.36 10.67 -9.58
N ALA A 217 -2.07 10.29 -10.63
CA ALA A 217 -1.76 10.61 -12.02
C ALA A 217 -2.97 10.34 -12.94
N ASP A 218 -2.90 10.82 -14.18
CA ASP A 218 -3.90 10.58 -15.21
C ASP A 218 -3.22 10.28 -16.56
N LEU A 219 -3.47 9.10 -17.12
CA LEU A 219 -2.92 8.68 -18.41
C LEU A 219 -3.46 9.47 -19.60
N LYS A 220 -4.62 10.12 -19.44
CA LYS A 220 -5.32 10.87 -20.49
C LYS A 220 -5.16 12.39 -20.34
N ALA A 221 -4.42 12.85 -19.33
CA ALA A 221 -4.14 14.27 -19.17
C ALA A 221 -3.20 14.76 -20.28
N GLU A 222 -3.64 15.74 -21.05
CA GLU A 222 -2.81 16.40 -22.04
C GLU A 222 -2.01 17.51 -21.37
N ASN A 223 -0.67 17.41 -21.32
CA ASN A 223 0.26 18.45 -20.88
C ASN A 223 0.02 19.04 -19.48
N GLU A 224 -0.34 18.24 -18.48
CA GLU A 224 -0.41 18.72 -17.12
C GLU A 224 0.98 19.03 -16.57
N THR A 225 1.14 20.21 -15.99
CA THR A 225 2.34 20.56 -15.24
C THR A 225 2.30 19.85 -13.88
N PRO A 226 3.42 19.30 -13.38
CA PRO A 226 3.45 18.70 -12.05
C PRO A 226 2.89 19.65 -11.00
N LEU A 227 2.03 19.12 -10.10
CA LEU A 227 1.47 19.92 -9.03
C LEU A 227 2.55 20.31 -8.02
N ALA A 228 2.78 21.63 -7.88
CA ALA A 228 3.56 22.15 -6.77
C ALA A 228 2.69 22.10 -5.49
N VAL A 229 3.24 21.58 -4.40
CA VAL A 229 2.58 21.56 -3.09
C VAL A 229 3.31 22.49 -2.12
N GLU A 230 2.55 23.22 -1.33
CA GLU A 230 3.05 24.11 -0.27
C GLU A 230 2.41 23.73 1.07
N VAL A 231 3.22 23.79 2.14
CA VAL A 231 2.71 23.67 3.51
C VAL A 231 2.14 25.03 3.95
N ARG A 232 0.89 25.04 4.37
CA ARG A 232 0.21 26.24 4.89
C ARG A 232 -0.44 25.98 6.23
#